data_46e2da8d26aec49ef6d25155e1c044d1
#
_entry.id   46e2da8d26aec49ef6d25155e1c044d1
#
_cell.length_a   1.000
_cell.length_b   1.000
_cell.length_c   1.000
_cell.angle_alpha   90.00
_cell.angle_beta   90.00
_cell.angle_gamma   90.00
#
_symmetry.space_group_name_H-M   'P 1'
#
loop_
_entity.id
_entity.type
_entity.pdbx_description
1 polymer ?
#
loop_
_entity_poly.entity_id
_entity_poly.type
_entity_poly.pdbx_seq_one_letter_code
_entity_poly.pdbx_strand_id
1 'polypeptide(L)'
;TDEFLKLSEVLSLKLSNLKNKNILITGATGLIGSYLLKYLTFLNNNNGYNINIHVITRKKNKAKVILGLNDENIIERDLNEYFKIDYKYDYVIHLASNAHPIAFSTDPVGTMKTNLLATMCLLDSIKNTNTKFLYASSGEIYGNNSDHYFKEDDIGTIDNTKIRSCYPESKRAAETLCLAYNKQFNQKINILRLCYIYGSTITDDNSR
;
A
#
# COMPACT_ATOMS: atom_id res chain seq x y z
N THR A 1 -16.79 -1.53 -15.65
CA THR A 1 -18.00 -0.82 -15.12
C THR A 1 -18.93 -1.78 -14.40
N ASP A 2 -19.33 -2.90 -15.02
CA ASP A 2 -20.23 -3.89 -14.40
C ASP A 2 -19.64 -4.55 -13.14
N GLU A 3 -18.33 -4.80 -13.17
CA GLU A 3 -17.60 -5.32 -12.01
C GLU A 3 -17.65 -4.36 -10.81
N PHE A 4 -17.45 -3.07 -11.04
CA PHE A 4 -17.52 -2.06 -9.97
C PHE A 4 -18.94 -1.85 -9.43
N LEU A 5 -19.96 -2.00 -10.28
CA LEU A 5 -21.36 -1.99 -9.82
C LEU A 5 -21.62 -3.16 -8.88
N LYS A 6 -21.29 -4.38 -9.29
CA LYS A 6 -21.44 -5.59 -8.45
C LYS A 6 -20.67 -5.47 -7.14
N LEU A 7 -19.43 -4.96 -7.19
CA LEU A 7 -18.61 -4.75 -6.00
C LEU A 7 -19.27 -3.72 -5.05
N SER A 8 -19.86 -2.66 -5.61
CA SER A 8 -20.56 -1.63 -4.82
C SER A 8 -21.81 -2.17 -4.14
N GLU A 9 -22.57 -3.04 -4.80
CA GLU A 9 -23.73 -3.72 -4.22
C GLU A 9 -23.34 -4.58 -3.02
N VAL A 10 -22.32 -5.44 -3.18
CA VAL A 10 -21.82 -6.33 -2.13
C VAL A 10 -21.26 -5.57 -0.93
N LEU A 11 -20.60 -4.45 -1.15
CA LEU A 11 -19.92 -3.66 -0.13
C LEU A 11 -20.74 -2.47 0.40
N SER A 12 -21.98 -2.27 -0.06
CA SER A 12 -22.75 -1.03 0.12
C SER A 12 -22.76 -0.47 1.54
N LEU A 13 -23.01 -1.31 2.55
CA LEU A 13 -23.02 -0.89 3.96
C LEU A 13 -21.65 -0.47 4.49
N LYS A 14 -20.57 -1.09 4.02
CA LYS A 14 -19.21 -0.80 4.46
C LYS A 14 -18.63 0.44 3.78
N LEU A 15 -19.02 0.67 2.52
CA LEU A 15 -18.52 1.79 1.72
C LEU A 15 -19.02 3.14 2.20
N SER A 16 -20.18 3.22 2.88
CA SER A 16 -20.73 4.48 3.42
C SER A 16 -19.73 5.25 4.29
N ASN A 17 -18.83 4.54 4.96
CA ASN A 17 -17.75 5.11 5.78
C ASN A 17 -16.68 5.88 4.98
N LEU A 18 -16.67 5.76 3.65
CA LEU A 18 -15.73 6.46 2.78
C LEU A 18 -16.23 7.82 2.30
N LYS A 19 -17.51 8.14 2.50
CA LYS A 19 -18.09 9.44 2.07
C LYS A 19 -17.38 10.61 2.74
N ASN A 20 -17.00 11.61 1.93
CA ASN A 20 -16.32 12.84 2.34
C ASN A 20 -15.00 12.58 3.08
N LYS A 21 -14.26 11.51 2.72
CA LYS A 21 -13.01 11.13 3.35
C LYS A 21 -11.81 11.57 2.55
N ASN A 22 -10.73 11.90 3.28
CA ASN A 22 -9.41 12.17 2.70
C ASN A 22 -8.59 10.87 2.75
N ILE A 23 -8.17 10.39 1.58
CA ILE A 23 -7.43 9.14 1.43
C ILE A 23 -6.09 9.40 0.77
N LEU A 24 -5.00 8.94 1.40
CA LEU A 24 -3.67 8.91 0.81
C LEU A 24 -3.34 7.49 0.36
N ILE A 25 -2.86 7.36 -0.87
CA ILE A 25 -2.43 6.07 -1.43
C ILE A 25 -0.98 6.18 -1.89
N THR A 26 -0.11 5.31 -1.41
CA THR A 26 1.21 5.10 -2.01
C THR A 26 1.17 3.87 -2.90
N GLY A 27 1.97 3.86 -3.98
CA GLY A 27 1.95 2.74 -4.93
C GLY A 27 0.71 2.70 -5.83
N ALA A 28 0.03 3.84 -6.02
CA ALA A 28 -1.19 3.96 -6.83
C ALA A 28 -1.00 3.61 -8.31
N THR A 29 0.22 3.62 -8.84
CA THR A 29 0.54 3.21 -10.22
C THR A 29 0.79 1.71 -10.36
N GLY A 30 0.82 0.95 -9.27
CA GLY A 30 0.95 -0.51 -9.27
C GLY A 30 -0.36 -1.22 -9.56
N LEU A 31 -0.31 -2.56 -9.69
CA LEU A 31 -1.49 -3.40 -9.99
C LEU A 31 -2.66 -3.12 -9.04
N ILE A 32 -2.43 -3.31 -7.75
CA ILE A 32 -3.48 -3.16 -6.71
C ILE A 32 -3.89 -1.70 -6.56
N GLY A 33 -2.89 -0.79 -6.49
CA GLY A 33 -3.13 0.63 -6.27
C GLY A 33 -3.94 1.28 -7.38
N SER A 34 -3.66 0.93 -8.63
CA SER A 34 -4.38 1.47 -9.78
C SER A 34 -5.82 0.96 -9.86
N TYR A 35 -6.05 -0.30 -9.52
CA TYR A 35 -7.40 -0.85 -9.44
C TYR A 35 -8.21 -0.19 -8.33
N LEU A 36 -7.61 -0.07 -7.14
CA LEU A 36 -8.23 0.63 -6.01
C LEU A 36 -8.58 2.08 -6.35
N LEU A 37 -7.64 2.81 -6.96
CA LEU A 37 -7.89 4.20 -7.36
C LEU A 37 -9.04 4.30 -8.37
N LYS A 38 -9.08 3.45 -9.39
CA LYS A 38 -10.18 3.40 -10.36
C LYS A 38 -11.51 3.16 -9.66
N TYR A 39 -11.55 2.25 -8.68
CA TYR A 39 -12.77 1.98 -7.93
C TYR A 39 -13.22 3.17 -7.07
N LEU A 40 -12.30 3.83 -6.35
CA LEU A 40 -12.62 5.03 -5.58
C LEU A 40 -13.11 6.18 -6.47
N THR A 41 -12.50 6.36 -7.64
CA THR A 41 -12.95 7.33 -8.65
C THR A 41 -14.34 6.98 -9.18
N PHE A 42 -14.62 5.70 -9.41
CA PHE A 42 -15.94 5.23 -9.78
C PHE A 42 -17.00 5.58 -8.72
N LEU A 43 -16.69 5.39 -7.44
CA LEU A 43 -17.60 5.76 -6.34
C LEU A 43 -17.89 7.28 -6.31
N ASN A 44 -16.89 8.10 -6.58
CA ASN A 44 -17.08 9.55 -6.70
C ASN A 44 -18.03 9.90 -7.86
N ASN A 45 -17.77 9.36 -9.05
CA ASN A 45 -18.48 9.73 -10.27
C ASN A 45 -19.90 9.17 -10.34
N ASN A 46 -20.16 8.00 -9.77
CA ASN A 46 -21.44 7.30 -9.94
C ASN A 46 -22.29 7.28 -8.66
N ASN A 47 -21.67 7.40 -7.49
CA ASN A 47 -22.36 7.28 -6.22
C ASN A 47 -22.25 8.52 -5.31
N GLY A 48 -21.59 9.59 -5.79
CA GLY A 48 -21.48 10.86 -5.06
C GLY A 48 -20.76 10.75 -3.72
N TYR A 49 -19.69 9.94 -3.65
CA TYR A 49 -18.95 9.71 -2.40
C TYR A 49 -18.12 10.91 -1.96
N ASN A 50 -17.70 11.77 -2.91
CA ASN A 50 -16.88 12.95 -2.62
C ASN A 50 -15.61 12.60 -1.81
N ILE A 51 -14.92 11.54 -2.23
CA ILE A 51 -13.64 11.11 -1.62
C ILE A 51 -12.54 11.99 -2.18
N ASN A 52 -11.79 12.66 -1.33
CA ASN A 52 -10.59 13.39 -1.73
C ASN A 52 -9.39 12.42 -1.71
N ILE A 53 -8.85 12.12 -2.90
CA ILE A 53 -7.82 11.11 -3.07
C ILE A 53 -6.50 11.78 -3.41
N HIS A 54 -5.49 11.56 -2.59
CA HIS A 54 -4.11 11.96 -2.88
C HIS A 54 -3.24 10.73 -3.10
N VAL A 55 -2.23 10.86 -3.95
CA VAL A 55 -1.25 9.80 -4.21
C VAL A 55 0.17 10.31 -4.03
N ILE A 56 1.05 9.45 -3.50
CA ILE A 56 2.49 9.71 -3.49
C ILE A 56 3.14 8.89 -4.61
N THR A 57 3.95 9.56 -5.43
CA THR A 57 4.69 8.95 -6.54
C THR A 57 6.02 9.64 -6.79
N ARG A 58 7.00 8.91 -7.35
CA ARG A 58 8.30 9.47 -7.79
C ARG A 58 8.23 10.21 -9.12
N LYS A 59 7.20 10.00 -9.92
CA LYS A 59 7.07 10.52 -11.29
C LYS A 59 5.68 11.10 -11.50
N LYS A 60 5.50 12.38 -11.12
CA LYS A 60 4.23 13.09 -11.18
C LYS A 60 3.58 13.05 -12.56
N ASN A 61 4.34 13.39 -13.61
CA ASN A 61 3.81 13.42 -14.97
C ASN A 61 3.32 12.04 -15.44
N LYS A 62 4.07 10.97 -15.13
CA LYS A 62 3.65 9.60 -15.45
C LYS A 62 2.38 9.22 -14.72
N ALA A 63 2.30 9.52 -13.42
CA ALA A 63 1.13 9.25 -12.61
C ALA A 63 -0.10 10.02 -13.11
N LYS A 64 0.05 11.30 -13.47
CA LYS A 64 -1.03 12.12 -14.03
C LYS A 64 -1.65 11.48 -15.28
N VAL A 65 -0.82 11.03 -16.22
CA VAL A 65 -1.29 10.37 -17.45
C VAL A 65 -1.97 9.03 -17.15
N ILE A 66 -1.36 8.19 -16.30
CA ILE A 66 -1.86 6.85 -16.00
C ILE A 66 -3.13 6.88 -15.14
N LEU A 67 -3.20 7.78 -14.17
CA LEU A 67 -4.24 7.78 -13.14
C LEU A 67 -5.36 8.78 -13.42
N GLY A 68 -5.18 9.72 -14.36
CA GLY A 68 -6.16 10.77 -14.67
C GLY A 68 -6.40 11.74 -13.51
N LEU A 69 -5.42 11.92 -12.62
CA LEU A 69 -5.53 12.81 -11.46
C LEU A 69 -5.07 14.23 -11.77
N ASN A 70 -5.62 15.21 -11.06
CA ASN A 70 -5.15 16.59 -11.09
C ASN A 70 -3.82 16.75 -10.34
N ASP A 71 -3.09 17.82 -10.63
CA ASP A 71 -1.78 18.11 -10.04
C ASP A 71 -1.82 18.26 -8.51
N GLU A 72 -2.90 18.78 -7.97
CA GLU A 72 -3.13 18.97 -6.54
C GLU A 72 -3.29 17.64 -5.77
N ASN A 73 -3.73 16.60 -6.47
CA ASN A 73 -3.92 15.26 -5.91
C ASN A 73 -2.64 14.41 -5.93
N ILE A 74 -1.56 14.92 -6.54
CA ILE A 74 -0.31 14.15 -6.73
C ILE A 74 0.82 14.81 -5.96
N ILE A 75 1.31 14.09 -4.96
CA ILE A 75 2.49 14.46 -4.17
C ILE A 75 3.71 13.76 -4.80
N GLU A 76 4.60 14.54 -5.41
CA GLU A 76 5.84 13.99 -5.95
C GLU A 76 6.88 13.86 -4.85
N ARG A 77 7.29 12.60 -4.58
CA ARG A 77 8.24 12.30 -3.51
C ARG A 77 8.88 10.93 -3.70
N ASP A 78 10.18 10.85 -3.39
CA ASP A 78 10.85 9.55 -3.26
C ASP A 78 10.60 8.99 -1.86
N LEU A 79 10.06 7.78 -1.81
CA LEU A 79 9.80 7.06 -0.57
C LEU A 79 11.07 6.44 0.05
N ASN A 80 12.20 6.49 -0.63
CA ASN A 80 13.50 6.07 -0.12
C ASN A 80 14.23 7.17 0.66
N GLU A 81 13.64 8.35 0.76
CA GLU A 81 14.12 9.48 1.53
C GLU A 81 13.21 9.74 2.73
N TYR A 82 13.73 10.43 3.74
CA TYR A 82 12.91 10.87 4.87
C TYR A 82 11.90 11.94 4.41
N PHE A 83 10.65 11.79 4.83
CA PHE A 83 9.60 12.77 4.55
C PHE A 83 8.57 12.86 5.67
N LYS A 84 7.82 13.94 5.67
CA LYS A 84 6.64 14.14 6.51
C LYS A 84 5.45 14.52 5.65
N ILE A 85 4.27 14.10 6.08
CA ILE A 85 2.99 14.48 5.48
C ILE A 85 2.35 15.53 6.38
N ASP A 86 2.04 16.70 5.81
CA ASP A 86 1.46 17.83 6.57
C ASP A 86 -0.07 17.91 6.43
N TYR A 87 -0.67 17.07 5.58
CA TYR A 87 -2.11 17.03 5.36
C TYR A 87 -2.79 15.98 6.24
N LYS A 88 -4.01 16.28 6.70
CA LYS A 88 -4.80 15.35 7.54
C LYS A 88 -5.58 14.37 6.67
N TYR A 89 -5.31 13.09 6.84
CA TYR A 89 -6.01 12.00 6.16
C TYR A 89 -6.87 11.21 7.14
N ASP A 90 -8.02 10.70 6.64
CA ASP A 90 -8.82 9.70 7.36
C ASP A 90 -8.23 8.30 7.18
N TYR A 91 -7.66 8.05 6.00
CA TYR A 91 -7.04 6.77 5.64
C TYR A 91 -5.70 7.00 4.94
N VAL A 92 -4.70 6.20 5.32
CA VAL A 92 -3.44 6.07 4.60
C VAL A 92 -3.28 4.62 4.17
N ILE A 93 -3.19 4.38 2.87
CA ILE A 93 -3.08 3.05 2.26
C ILE A 93 -1.69 2.92 1.65
N HIS A 94 -0.83 2.15 2.31
CA HIS A 94 0.56 1.99 1.91
C HIS A 94 0.75 0.71 1.11
N LEU A 95 0.71 0.86 -0.24
CA LEU A 95 0.90 -0.23 -1.21
C LEU A 95 2.25 -0.15 -1.93
N ALA A 96 3.01 0.93 -1.76
CA ALA A 96 4.29 1.10 -2.42
C ALA A 96 5.31 0.09 -1.92
N SER A 97 5.90 -0.64 -2.84
CA SER A 97 6.99 -1.58 -2.59
C SER A 97 7.63 -1.96 -3.92
N ASN A 98 8.93 -2.25 -3.91
CA ASN A 98 9.58 -2.94 -5.01
C ASN A 98 9.27 -4.44 -4.89
N ALA A 99 8.12 -4.89 -5.38
CA ALA A 99 7.57 -6.23 -5.13
C ALA A 99 7.82 -7.20 -6.29
N HIS A 100 9.00 -7.16 -6.92
CA HIS A 100 9.35 -8.09 -7.99
C HIS A 100 10.81 -8.57 -7.90
N PRO A 101 11.13 -9.80 -8.36
CA PRO A 101 12.43 -10.44 -8.16
C PRO A 101 13.63 -9.65 -8.69
N ILE A 102 13.46 -8.94 -9.82
CA ILE A 102 14.54 -8.12 -10.39
C ILE A 102 14.94 -7.00 -9.43
N ALA A 103 13.97 -6.31 -8.81
CA ALA A 103 14.28 -5.26 -7.85
C ALA A 103 15.02 -5.78 -6.61
N PHE A 104 14.72 -6.98 -6.15
CA PHE A 104 15.41 -7.58 -5.00
C PHE A 104 16.90 -7.83 -5.25
N SER A 105 17.28 -8.11 -6.51
CA SER A 105 18.66 -8.33 -6.90
C SER A 105 19.39 -7.06 -7.32
N THR A 106 18.70 -6.11 -7.96
CA THR A 106 19.33 -4.89 -8.51
C THR A 106 19.32 -3.71 -7.56
N ASP A 107 18.31 -3.63 -6.66
CA ASP A 107 18.16 -2.55 -5.67
C ASP A 107 17.61 -3.09 -4.33
N PRO A 108 18.38 -3.97 -3.64
CA PRO A 108 17.95 -4.52 -2.35
C PRO A 108 17.83 -3.45 -1.26
N VAL A 109 18.71 -2.46 -1.26
CA VAL A 109 18.67 -1.34 -0.28
C VAL A 109 17.46 -0.46 -0.50
N GLY A 110 17.14 -0.09 -1.73
CA GLY A 110 15.93 0.68 -2.05
C GLY A 110 14.66 -0.11 -1.73
N THR A 111 14.67 -1.44 -1.91
CA THR A 111 13.57 -2.31 -1.51
C THR A 111 13.33 -2.25 0.01
N MET A 112 14.39 -2.37 0.81
CA MET A 112 14.28 -2.24 2.27
C MET A 112 13.85 -0.83 2.71
N LYS A 113 14.42 0.21 2.12
CA LYS A 113 14.04 1.61 2.41
C LYS A 113 12.57 1.87 2.12
N THR A 114 12.08 1.47 0.95
CA THR A 114 10.66 1.65 0.60
C THR A 114 9.74 0.94 1.60
N ASN A 115 10.10 -0.25 2.07
CA ASN A 115 9.26 -0.99 3.01
C ASN A 115 9.38 -0.49 4.46
N LEU A 116 10.56 -0.09 4.92
CA LEU A 116 10.81 0.31 6.31
C LEU A 116 10.74 1.82 6.52
N LEU A 117 11.57 2.58 5.80
CA LEU A 117 11.67 4.03 5.99
C LEU A 117 10.37 4.72 5.62
N ALA A 118 9.77 4.35 4.47
CA ALA A 118 8.51 4.94 4.07
C ALA A 118 7.37 4.61 5.05
N THR A 119 7.30 3.36 5.54
CA THR A 119 6.33 2.98 6.56
C THR A 119 6.51 3.82 7.83
N MET A 120 7.75 4.00 8.29
CA MET A 120 8.07 4.82 9.46
C MET A 120 7.67 6.29 9.24
N CYS A 121 8.03 6.88 8.10
CA CYS A 121 7.68 8.28 7.77
C CYS A 121 6.17 8.51 7.73
N LEU A 122 5.42 7.56 7.15
CA LEU A 122 3.97 7.61 7.10
C LEU A 122 3.36 7.52 8.50
N LEU A 123 3.80 6.55 9.30
CA LEU A 123 3.32 6.36 10.68
C LEU A 123 3.68 7.53 11.58
N ASP A 124 4.90 8.09 11.48
CA ASP A 124 5.30 9.29 12.19
C ASP A 124 4.44 10.50 11.86
N SER A 125 4.03 10.63 10.60
CA SER A 125 3.19 11.73 10.14
C SER A 125 1.76 11.65 10.70
N ILE A 126 1.27 10.46 11.01
CA ILE A 126 -0.12 10.23 11.45
C ILE A 126 -0.24 9.82 12.93
N LYS A 127 0.87 9.63 13.63
CA LYS A 127 0.82 9.27 15.07
C LYS A 127 0.04 10.32 15.87
N ASN A 128 -0.69 9.87 16.87
CA ASN A 128 -1.59 10.69 17.69
C ASN A 128 -2.75 11.34 16.92
N THR A 129 -3.11 10.77 15.76
CA THR A 129 -4.30 11.17 15.00
C THR A 129 -5.31 10.01 14.95
N ASN A 130 -6.53 10.29 14.43
CA ASN A 130 -7.54 9.25 14.20
C ASN A 130 -7.40 8.57 12.83
N THR A 131 -6.34 8.85 12.07
CA THR A 131 -6.08 8.25 10.75
C THR A 131 -5.99 6.74 10.86
N LYS A 132 -6.65 6.02 9.96
CA LYS A 132 -6.50 4.57 9.83
C LYS A 132 -5.40 4.26 8.82
N PHE A 133 -4.46 3.42 9.22
CA PHE A 133 -3.35 3.01 8.38
C PHE A 133 -3.56 1.57 7.89
N LEU A 134 -3.43 1.35 6.58
CA LEU A 134 -3.43 0.03 5.98
C LEU A 134 -2.06 -0.24 5.37
N TYR A 135 -1.40 -1.30 5.81
CA TYR A 135 -0.11 -1.76 5.32
C TYR A 135 -0.29 -3.00 4.45
N ALA A 136 0.19 -2.94 3.21
CA ALA A 136 0.28 -4.10 2.34
C ALA A 136 1.56 -4.88 2.64
N SER A 137 1.44 -5.93 3.42
CA SER A 137 2.48 -6.94 3.63
C SER A 137 2.43 -8.01 2.53
N SER A 138 3.07 -9.13 2.74
CA SER A 138 3.20 -10.21 1.75
C SER A 138 3.15 -11.57 2.41
N GLY A 139 2.63 -12.58 1.70
CA GLY A 139 2.77 -13.98 2.09
C GLY A 139 4.22 -14.46 2.15
N GLU A 140 5.17 -13.74 1.52
CA GLU A 140 6.60 -14.08 1.60
C GLU A 140 7.21 -13.96 3.00
N ILE A 141 6.52 -13.32 3.95
CA ILE A 141 6.97 -13.25 5.35
C ILE A 141 7.03 -14.63 6.02
N TYR A 142 6.30 -15.60 5.50
CA TYR A 142 6.33 -16.98 5.99
C TYR A 142 7.56 -17.76 5.52
N GLY A 143 8.28 -17.27 4.52
CA GLY A 143 9.47 -17.93 3.96
C GLY A 143 9.12 -19.20 3.19
N ASN A 144 10.07 -20.16 3.18
CA ASN A 144 9.97 -21.39 2.40
C ASN A 144 9.54 -22.58 3.27
N ASN A 145 8.50 -22.48 4.01
CA ASN A 145 7.95 -23.62 4.71
C ASN A 145 6.87 -24.29 3.83
N SER A 146 7.10 -25.51 3.37
CA SER A 146 6.29 -26.15 2.31
C SER A 146 5.30 -27.18 2.81
N ASP A 147 5.27 -27.48 4.11
CA ASP A 147 4.60 -28.69 4.59
C ASP A 147 3.14 -28.52 4.98
N HIS A 148 2.64 -27.27 4.99
CA HIS A 148 1.25 -26.97 5.32
C HIS A 148 0.77 -25.63 4.75
N TYR A 149 -0.55 -25.40 4.76
CA TYR A 149 -1.12 -24.08 4.46
C TYR A 149 -0.86 -23.12 5.62
N PHE A 150 -0.28 -21.96 5.31
CA PHE A 150 0.02 -20.94 6.31
C PHE A 150 -1.23 -20.33 6.91
N LYS A 151 -1.17 -20.09 8.23
CA LYS A 151 -2.14 -19.32 9.00
C LYS A 151 -1.51 -17.99 9.42
N GLU A 152 -2.32 -17.06 9.88
CA GLU A 152 -1.87 -15.72 10.27
C GLU A 152 -0.95 -15.72 11.51
N ASP A 153 -1.05 -16.73 12.36
CA ASP A 153 -0.25 -16.94 13.57
C ASP A 153 1.04 -17.77 13.33
N ASP A 154 1.23 -18.30 12.13
CA ASP A 154 2.44 -19.04 11.78
C ASP A 154 3.67 -18.13 11.77
N ILE A 155 4.77 -18.65 12.33
CA ILE A 155 6.09 -18.01 12.33
C ILE A 155 6.85 -18.44 11.09
N GLY A 156 7.20 -17.49 10.24
CA GLY A 156 7.95 -17.77 9.03
C GLY A 156 9.45 -17.98 9.28
N THR A 157 10.07 -18.84 8.47
CA THR A 157 11.52 -19.09 8.48
C THR A 157 12.16 -18.50 7.23
N ILE A 158 13.05 -17.52 7.41
CA ILE A 158 13.74 -16.81 6.34
C ILE A 158 15.24 -16.86 6.59
N ASP A 159 16.01 -17.22 5.57
CA ASP A 159 17.47 -17.17 5.62
C ASP A 159 17.95 -15.72 5.37
N ASN A 160 18.21 -15.00 6.44
CA ASN A 160 18.64 -13.60 6.41
C ASN A 160 20.07 -13.38 5.89
N THR A 161 20.81 -14.44 5.58
CA THR A 161 22.15 -14.37 4.94
C THR A 161 22.03 -14.18 3.42
N LYS A 162 20.86 -14.35 2.84
CA LYS A 162 20.64 -14.21 1.40
C LYS A 162 20.17 -12.80 1.04
N ILE A 163 20.71 -12.21 -0.01
CA ILE A 163 20.27 -10.90 -0.53
C ILE A 163 18.79 -10.90 -0.87
N ARG A 164 18.27 -12.01 -1.39
CA ARG A 164 16.84 -12.21 -1.70
C ARG A 164 15.92 -11.93 -0.50
N SER A 165 16.43 -12.12 0.70
CA SER A 165 15.66 -11.91 1.94
C SER A 165 15.42 -10.44 2.28
N CYS A 166 16.01 -9.48 1.55
CA CYS A 166 15.77 -8.05 1.73
C CYS A 166 14.27 -7.70 1.65
N TYR A 167 13.51 -8.35 0.79
CA TYR A 167 12.08 -8.11 0.65
C TYR A 167 11.26 -8.71 1.81
N PRO A 168 11.25 -10.03 2.05
CA PRO A 168 10.45 -10.59 3.12
C PRO A 168 10.88 -10.10 4.50
N GLU A 169 12.17 -9.91 4.78
CA GLU A 169 12.63 -9.38 6.07
C GLU A 169 12.21 -7.92 6.27
N SER A 170 12.28 -7.09 5.24
CA SER A 170 11.78 -5.72 5.36
C SER A 170 10.26 -5.65 5.56
N LYS A 171 9.49 -6.57 4.94
CA LYS A 171 8.05 -6.70 5.18
C LYS A 171 7.74 -7.12 6.62
N ARG A 172 8.47 -8.13 7.17
CA ARG A 172 8.34 -8.56 8.56
C ARG A 172 8.66 -7.44 9.54
N ALA A 173 9.79 -6.76 9.33
CA ALA A 173 10.19 -5.64 10.18
C ALA A 173 9.17 -4.49 10.13
N ALA A 174 8.58 -4.20 8.96
CA ALA A 174 7.54 -3.20 8.83
C ALA A 174 6.22 -3.62 9.52
N GLU A 175 5.85 -4.90 9.53
CA GLU A 175 4.73 -5.38 10.35
C GLU A 175 5.00 -5.15 11.84
N THR A 176 6.20 -5.49 12.31
CA THR A 176 6.61 -5.25 13.71
C THR A 176 6.56 -3.75 14.05
N LEU A 177 7.02 -2.89 13.12
CA LEU A 177 6.94 -1.44 13.27
C LEU A 177 5.47 -0.99 13.40
N CYS A 178 4.58 -1.49 12.56
CA CYS A 178 3.13 -1.22 12.64
C CYS A 178 2.57 -1.61 14.02
N LEU A 179 2.91 -2.79 14.53
CA LEU A 179 2.47 -3.25 15.84
C LEU A 179 3.02 -2.35 16.97
N ALA A 180 4.28 -1.91 16.85
CA ALA A 180 4.90 -0.99 17.81
C ALA A 180 4.17 0.36 17.86
N TYR A 181 3.84 0.95 16.69
CA TYR A 181 3.05 2.20 16.63
C TYR A 181 1.62 2.01 17.15
N ASN A 182 0.99 0.88 16.85
CA ASN A 182 -0.32 0.56 17.42
C ASN A 182 -0.26 0.53 18.96
N LYS A 183 0.72 -0.19 19.53
CA LYS A 183 0.87 -0.32 20.98
C LYS A 183 1.26 0.99 21.66
N GLN A 184 2.22 1.72 21.09
CA GLN A 184 2.79 2.90 21.73
C GLN A 184 1.92 4.15 21.58
N PHE A 185 1.27 4.32 20.43
CA PHE A 185 0.53 5.53 20.08
C PHE A 185 -0.98 5.30 19.88
N ASN A 186 -1.48 4.09 20.16
CA ASN A 186 -2.86 3.68 19.90
C ASN A 186 -3.29 3.94 18.43
N GLN A 187 -2.33 3.82 17.49
CA GLN A 187 -2.57 4.05 16.06
C GLN A 187 -3.43 2.93 15.49
N LYS A 188 -4.50 3.27 14.77
CA LYS A 188 -5.37 2.28 14.12
C LYS A 188 -4.69 1.74 12.87
N ILE A 189 -4.27 0.47 12.90
CA ILE A 189 -3.51 -0.18 11.84
C ILE A 189 -4.15 -1.50 11.43
N ASN A 190 -4.24 -1.73 10.12
CA ASN A 190 -4.56 -3.01 9.53
C ASN A 190 -3.39 -3.46 8.65
N ILE A 191 -3.02 -4.73 8.75
CA ILE A 191 -1.97 -5.36 7.96
C ILE A 191 -2.63 -6.40 7.05
N LEU A 192 -2.34 -6.35 5.74
CA LEU A 192 -2.79 -7.33 4.76
C LEU A 192 -1.60 -8.11 4.23
N ARG A 193 -1.50 -9.41 4.54
CA ARG A 193 -0.51 -10.32 3.98
C ARG A 193 -1.01 -10.82 2.63
N LEU A 194 -0.67 -10.10 1.59
CA LEU A 194 -1.09 -10.41 0.23
C LEU A 194 -0.23 -11.54 -0.33
N CYS A 195 -0.89 -12.56 -0.85
CA CYS A 195 -0.24 -13.65 -1.59
C CYS A 195 -0.13 -13.27 -3.07
N TYR A 196 -0.11 -14.28 -3.98
CA TYR A 196 -0.05 -14.02 -5.42
C TYR A 196 -1.32 -13.33 -5.90
N ILE A 197 -1.17 -12.04 -6.27
CA ILE A 197 -2.26 -11.22 -6.83
C ILE A 197 -2.03 -11.08 -8.33
N TYR A 198 -3.04 -11.36 -9.12
CA TYR A 198 -3.05 -11.19 -10.56
C TYR A 198 -4.29 -10.41 -11.00
N GLY A 199 -4.21 -9.79 -12.16
CA GLY A 199 -5.31 -9.01 -12.74
C GLY A 199 -4.82 -8.14 -13.88
N SER A 200 -5.75 -7.47 -14.56
CA SER A 200 -5.41 -6.50 -15.61
C SER A 200 -4.67 -5.31 -15.02
N THR A 201 -3.55 -4.94 -15.61
CA THR A 201 -2.75 -3.77 -15.23
C THR A 201 -3.02 -2.59 -16.17
N ILE A 202 -2.66 -1.38 -15.73
CA ILE A 202 -2.69 -0.18 -16.58
C ILE A 202 -1.40 -0.07 -17.42
N THR A 203 -0.37 -0.85 -17.09
CA THR A 203 0.94 -0.76 -17.73
C THR A 203 1.28 -2.10 -18.40
N ASP A 204 1.83 -2.05 -19.61
CA ASP A 204 2.39 -3.19 -20.34
C ASP A 204 3.73 -3.66 -19.72
N ASP A 205 3.81 -3.67 -18.41
CA ASP A 205 5.02 -4.08 -17.69
C ASP A 205 5.09 -5.61 -17.63
N ASN A 206 5.76 -6.20 -18.61
CA ASN A 206 6.00 -7.63 -18.70
C ASN A 206 7.02 -8.18 -17.69
N SER A 207 7.49 -7.36 -16.74
CA SER A 207 8.48 -7.75 -15.72
C SER A 207 7.85 -8.36 -14.45
N ARG A 208 6.53 -8.64 -14.46
CA ARG A 208 5.77 -9.15 -13.32
C ARG A 208 5.25 -10.55 -13.57
#